data_7bf3cc58ad81739c15dce51be2024005
#
_entry.id   7bf3cc58ad81739c15dce51be2024005
#
_cell.length_a   1.000
_cell.length_b   1.000
_cell.length_c   1.000
_cell.angle_alpha   90.00
_cell.angle_beta   90.00
_cell.angle_gamma   90.00
#
_symmetry.space_group_name_H-M   'P 1'
#
loop_
_entity.id
_entity.type
_entity.pdbx_description
1 polymer ?
#
loop_
_entity_poly.entity_id
_entity_poly.type
_entity_poly.pdbx_seq_one_letter_code
_entity_poly.pdbx_strand_id
1 'polypeptide(L)'
;MHLDLKITVPDDILASDHELAQAAGRGVSNAVKRHLVERDSRGRSDGLPRTGYYGDAASGVTTEVSGNRAVVTIHKEGVALHYYGGVVYPMEGHKALAIPKSIQGAGKRPSEADPDRTKFALVWPKGEKTGTLRDKETDEVVYLLVSKATIPEDKTILPTESEMESAGTAAMEAIL
;
A
#
# COMPACT_ATOMS: atom_id res chain seq x y z
N MET A 1 7.69 -8.94 -0.55
CA MET A 1 7.72 -8.85 0.92
C MET A 1 6.27 -8.75 1.39
N HIS A 2 5.80 -9.74 2.16
CA HIS A 2 4.46 -9.76 2.72
C HIS A 2 4.51 -9.24 4.16
N LEU A 3 3.41 -8.66 4.64
CA LEU A 3 3.24 -8.26 6.03
C LEU A 3 2.30 -9.26 6.69
N ASP A 4 2.79 -10.00 7.67
CA ASP A 4 2.04 -11.02 8.42
C ASP A 4 1.84 -10.53 9.85
N LEU A 5 0.58 -10.49 10.28
CA LEU A 5 0.17 -10.21 11.66
C LEU A 5 -0.20 -11.53 12.33
N LYS A 6 0.49 -11.87 13.43
CA LYS A 6 0.26 -13.12 14.16
C LYS A 6 -0.54 -12.84 15.43
N ILE A 7 -1.62 -13.58 15.64
CA ILE A 7 -2.48 -13.50 16.81
C ILE A 7 -2.47 -14.88 17.46
N THR A 8 -2.26 -14.94 18.79
CA THR A 8 -2.31 -16.17 19.58
C THR A 8 -3.34 -16.02 20.69
N VAL A 9 -4.22 -17.01 20.86
CA VAL A 9 -5.25 -17.05 21.92
C VAL A 9 -4.72 -17.85 23.10
N PRO A 10 -4.90 -17.40 24.39
CA PRO A 10 -4.56 -18.15 25.58
C PRO A 10 -5.35 -19.46 25.72
N ASP A 11 -4.78 -20.48 26.43
CA ASP A 11 -5.22 -21.88 26.40
C ASP A 11 -6.38 -22.24 27.38
N ASP A 12 -7.02 -21.30 28.09
CA ASP A 12 -7.91 -21.57 29.23
C ASP A 12 -9.37 -21.14 29.07
N ILE A 13 -9.91 -21.14 27.84
CA ILE A 13 -11.28 -20.67 27.54
C ILE A 13 -12.16 -21.81 27.01
N LEU A 14 -13.48 -21.80 27.38
CA LEU A 14 -14.47 -22.85 27.09
C LEU A 14 -14.88 -23.02 25.60
N ALA A 15 -14.64 -22.03 24.75
CA ALA A 15 -14.77 -22.19 23.28
C ALA A 15 -13.52 -22.88 22.74
N SER A 16 -13.61 -23.61 21.63
CA SER A 16 -12.44 -24.23 21.04
C SER A 16 -11.43 -23.16 20.63
N ASP A 17 -10.16 -23.35 20.96
CA ASP A 17 -9.05 -22.41 20.63
C ASP A 17 -9.06 -22.03 19.15
N HIS A 18 -9.47 -22.94 18.29
CA HIS A 18 -9.59 -22.72 16.86
C HIS A 18 -10.67 -21.68 16.51
N GLU A 19 -11.87 -21.75 17.15
CA GLU A 19 -12.96 -20.81 16.91
C GLU A 19 -12.61 -19.42 17.41
N LEU A 20 -11.95 -19.33 18.55
CA LEU A 20 -11.45 -18.06 19.09
C LEU A 20 -10.38 -17.45 18.20
N ALA A 21 -9.41 -18.23 17.75
CA ALA A 21 -8.40 -17.76 16.81
C ALA A 21 -9.03 -17.29 15.48
N GLN A 22 -10.05 -18.01 15.00
CA GLN A 22 -10.79 -17.62 13.79
C GLN A 22 -11.56 -16.32 13.99
N ALA A 23 -12.22 -16.13 15.12
CA ALA A 23 -12.94 -14.90 15.45
C ALA A 23 -11.97 -13.72 15.57
N ALA A 24 -10.89 -13.85 16.34
CA ALA A 24 -9.85 -12.84 16.49
C ALA A 24 -9.24 -12.45 15.14
N GLY A 25 -8.88 -13.45 14.32
CA GLY A 25 -8.32 -13.21 12.99
C GLY A 25 -9.28 -12.45 12.07
N ARG A 26 -10.60 -12.77 12.12
CA ARG A 26 -11.64 -12.02 11.41
C ARG A 26 -11.75 -10.57 11.91
N GLY A 27 -11.73 -10.36 13.22
CA GLY A 27 -11.78 -9.04 13.84
C GLY A 27 -10.65 -8.15 13.36
N VAL A 28 -9.42 -8.64 13.47
CA VAL A 28 -8.21 -7.91 13.01
C VAL A 28 -8.22 -7.69 11.50
N SER A 29 -8.56 -8.71 10.70
CA SER A 29 -8.67 -8.60 9.25
C SER A 29 -9.64 -7.50 8.84
N ASN A 30 -10.81 -7.43 9.47
CA ASN A 30 -11.81 -6.39 9.20
C ASN A 30 -11.33 -5.00 9.63
N ALA A 31 -10.63 -4.87 10.75
CA ALA A 31 -10.03 -3.60 11.17
C ALA A 31 -8.99 -3.11 10.17
N VAL A 32 -8.09 -3.99 9.72
CA VAL A 32 -7.08 -3.69 8.70
C VAL A 32 -7.73 -3.28 7.37
N LYS A 33 -8.72 -4.04 6.89
CA LYS A 33 -9.45 -3.73 5.64
C LYS A 33 -10.10 -2.35 5.71
N ARG A 34 -10.84 -2.07 6.78
CA ARG A 34 -11.50 -0.79 6.98
C ARG A 34 -10.51 0.36 7.01
N HIS A 35 -9.42 0.23 7.77
CA HIS A 35 -8.38 1.25 7.87
C HIS A 35 -7.75 1.57 6.50
N LEU A 36 -7.44 0.55 5.69
CA LEU A 36 -6.89 0.73 4.34
C LEU A 36 -7.90 1.42 3.41
N VAL A 37 -9.17 1.05 3.44
CA VAL A 37 -10.24 1.71 2.65
C VAL A 37 -10.41 3.17 3.07
N GLU A 38 -10.46 3.46 4.37
CA GLU A 38 -10.52 4.82 4.89
C GLU A 38 -9.32 5.65 4.46
N ARG A 39 -8.11 5.06 4.49
CA ARG A 39 -6.90 5.71 4.02
C ARG A 39 -6.97 6.04 2.53
N ASP A 40 -7.51 5.14 1.71
CA ASP A 40 -7.66 5.36 0.27
C ASP A 40 -8.67 6.50 -0.03
N SER A 41 -9.67 6.68 0.82
CA SER A 41 -10.65 7.77 0.71
C SER A 41 -10.12 9.16 1.10
N ARG A 42 -9.04 9.22 1.92
CA ARG A 42 -8.43 10.50 2.32
C ARG A 42 -7.72 11.14 1.13
N GLY A 43 -7.83 12.45 0.98
CA GLY A 43 -7.08 13.21 -0.03
C GLY A 43 -5.56 13.03 0.12
N ARG A 44 -4.83 13.21 -0.98
CA ARG A 44 -3.36 13.25 -0.98
C ARG A 44 -2.87 14.67 -0.69
N SER A 45 -1.77 14.79 0.04
CA SER A 45 -1.15 16.10 0.35
C SER A 45 -0.60 16.81 -0.89
N ASP A 46 -0.29 16.07 -1.98
CA ASP A 46 0.20 16.60 -3.24
C ASP A 46 -0.92 16.97 -4.23
N GLY A 47 -2.19 16.85 -3.83
CA GLY A 47 -3.36 17.17 -4.65
C GLY A 47 -3.65 16.17 -5.79
N LEU A 48 -2.84 15.14 -5.96
CA LEU A 48 -3.08 14.11 -6.97
C LEU A 48 -4.19 13.16 -6.51
N PRO A 49 -4.97 12.57 -7.43
CA PRO A 49 -6.00 11.60 -7.09
C PRO A 49 -5.38 10.34 -6.48
N ARG A 50 -6.11 9.70 -5.57
CA ARG A 50 -5.79 8.35 -5.13
C ARG A 50 -5.97 7.37 -6.29
N THR A 51 -5.14 6.34 -6.32
CA THR A 51 -5.12 5.34 -7.41
C THR A 51 -5.88 4.07 -7.08
N GLY A 52 -6.58 4.03 -5.93
CA GLY A 52 -7.21 2.80 -5.42
C GLY A 52 -6.22 1.80 -4.79
N TYR A 53 -4.96 2.21 -4.63
CA TYR A 53 -3.89 1.32 -4.16
C TYR A 53 -4.19 0.65 -2.80
N TYR A 54 -4.70 1.43 -1.83
CA TYR A 54 -5.03 0.90 -0.51
C TYR A 54 -6.37 0.14 -0.51
N GLY A 55 -7.30 0.49 -1.38
CA GLY A 55 -8.52 -0.29 -1.65
C GLY A 55 -8.19 -1.68 -2.20
N ASP A 56 -7.27 -1.76 -3.17
CA ASP A 56 -6.74 -3.03 -3.67
C ASP A 56 -6.00 -3.81 -2.57
N ALA A 57 -5.22 -3.12 -1.73
CA ALA A 57 -4.53 -3.76 -0.60
C ALA A 57 -5.53 -4.37 0.40
N ALA A 58 -6.63 -3.66 0.69
CA ALA A 58 -7.71 -4.17 1.53
C ALA A 58 -8.37 -5.43 0.95
N SER A 59 -8.56 -5.48 -0.37
CA SER A 59 -9.09 -6.65 -1.07
C SER A 59 -8.15 -7.86 -1.02
N GLY A 60 -6.84 -7.61 -0.92
CA GLY A 60 -5.80 -8.63 -0.79
C GLY A 60 -5.52 -9.10 0.65
N VAL A 61 -6.31 -8.68 1.65
CA VAL A 61 -6.14 -9.16 3.04
C VAL A 61 -6.78 -10.52 3.21
N THR A 62 -5.99 -11.51 3.64
CA THR A 62 -6.44 -12.88 3.95
C THR A 62 -6.17 -13.22 5.40
N THR A 63 -6.88 -14.25 5.91
CA THR A 63 -6.67 -14.79 7.25
C THR A 63 -6.51 -16.29 7.15
N GLU A 64 -5.45 -16.85 7.70
CA GLU A 64 -5.20 -18.26 7.84
C GLU A 64 -5.22 -18.63 9.32
N VAL A 65 -5.86 -19.76 9.67
CA VAL A 65 -6.00 -20.22 11.06
C VAL A 65 -5.40 -21.61 11.19
N SER A 66 -4.58 -21.81 12.24
CA SER A 66 -3.98 -23.09 12.57
C SER A 66 -3.93 -23.27 14.09
N GLY A 67 -4.72 -24.20 14.62
CA GLY A 67 -4.87 -24.38 16.08
C GLY A 67 -5.40 -23.12 16.73
N ASN A 68 -4.70 -22.63 17.74
CA ASN A 68 -5.00 -21.40 18.50
C ASN A 68 -4.37 -20.12 17.89
N ARG A 69 -3.91 -20.18 16.65
CA ARG A 69 -3.22 -19.05 15.99
C ARG A 69 -3.94 -18.64 14.71
N ALA A 70 -4.11 -17.33 14.52
CA ALA A 70 -4.49 -16.73 13.25
C ALA A 70 -3.35 -15.87 12.69
N VAL A 71 -3.18 -15.90 11.37
CA VAL A 71 -2.24 -15.04 10.63
C VAL A 71 -3.04 -14.22 9.63
N VAL A 72 -2.93 -12.89 9.74
CA VAL A 72 -3.56 -11.96 8.79
C VAL A 72 -2.46 -11.45 7.85
N THR A 73 -2.60 -11.72 6.56
CA THR A 73 -1.62 -11.38 5.52
C THR A 73 -2.19 -10.36 4.54
N ILE A 74 -1.38 -9.39 4.14
CA ILE A 74 -1.71 -8.40 3.11
C ILE A 74 -0.93 -8.74 1.84
N HIS A 75 -1.60 -9.22 0.80
CA HIS A 75 -1.01 -9.66 -0.47
C HIS A 75 -0.85 -8.52 -1.49
N LYS A 76 -0.56 -7.30 -1.06
CA LYS A 76 -0.29 -6.18 -1.97
C LYS A 76 1.17 -5.77 -1.90
N GLU A 77 1.86 -5.88 -3.04
CA GLU A 77 3.23 -5.39 -3.16
C GLU A 77 3.32 -3.90 -2.78
N GLY A 78 4.39 -3.55 -2.09
CA GLY A 78 4.67 -2.18 -1.70
C GLY A 78 4.06 -1.74 -0.37
N VAL A 79 3.05 -2.41 0.20
CA VAL A 79 2.51 -2.05 1.53
C VAL A 79 3.59 -2.10 2.59
N ALA A 80 4.38 -3.18 2.62
CA ALA A 80 5.50 -3.30 3.55
C ALA A 80 6.58 -2.23 3.32
N LEU A 81 6.85 -1.86 2.05
CA LEU A 81 7.76 -0.79 1.71
C LEU A 81 7.29 0.57 2.24
N HIS A 82 6.00 0.86 2.13
CA HIS A 82 5.43 2.08 2.69
C HIS A 82 5.45 2.07 4.23
N TYR A 83 5.17 0.91 4.84
CA TYR A 83 5.13 0.77 6.30
C TYR A 83 6.52 0.90 6.95
N TYR A 84 7.55 0.27 6.35
CA TYR A 84 8.92 0.28 6.89
C TYR A 84 9.81 1.37 6.28
N GLY A 85 9.35 2.01 5.22
CA GLY A 85 10.20 2.86 4.41
C GLY A 85 11.20 2.08 3.56
N GLY A 86 11.92 2.77 2.69
CA GLY A 86 12.95 2.13 1.88
C GLY A 86 13.34 2.94 0.64
N VAL A 87 14.15 2.34 -0.21
CA VAL A 87 14.60 2.94 -1.46
C VAL A 87 14.16 2.07 -2.63
N VAL A 88 13.52 2.72 -3.61
CA VAL A 88 13.11 2.08 -4.87
C VAL A 88 14.08 2.49 -5.97
N TYR A 89 14.47 1.51 -6.77
CA TYR A 89 15.29 1.71 -7.96
C TYR A 89 14.48 1.35 -9.22
N PRO A 90 14.86 1.88 -10.40
CA PRO A 90 14.28 1.43 -11.66
C PRO A 90 14.46 -0.08 -11.84
N MET A 91 13.47 -0.72 -12.47
CA MET A 91 13.60 -2.12 -12.88
C MET A 91 14.74 -2.27 -13.89
N GLU A 92 15.29 -3.48 -14.00
CA GLU A 92 16.31 -3.81 -14.97
C GLU A 92 15.91 -3.38 -16.39
N GLY A 93 16.85 -2.79 -17.13
CA GLY A 93 16.59 -2.20 -18.45
C GLY A 93 16.00 -0.77 -18.44
N HIS A 94 15.59 -0.25 -17.30
CA HIS A 94 15.08 1.12 -17.18
C HIS A 94 16.11 2.06 -16.53
N LYS A 95 16.29 3.25 -17.12
CA LYS A 95 17.26 4.24 -16.64
C LYS A 95 16.76 5.11 -15.49
N ALA A 96 15.44 5.20 -15.33
CA ALA A 96 14.82 6.06 -14.32
C ALA A 96 13.45 5.54 -13.87
N LEU A 97 13.07 5.92 -12.64
CA LEU A 97 11.70 5.85 -12.15
C LEU A 97 10.95 7.08 -12.66
N ALA A 98 9.70 6.88 -13.10
CA ALA A 98 8.80 7.95 -13.50
C ALA A 98 7.81 8.23 -12.38
N ILE A 99 7.97 9.36 -11.68
CA ILE A 99 7.11 9.78 -10.58
C ILE A 99 6.07 10.76 -11.11
N PRO A 100 4.75 10.45 -11.07
CA PRO A 100 3.72 11.37 -11.52
C PRO A 100 3.75 12.69 -10.76
N LYS A 101 3.61 13.80 -11.50
CA LYS A 101 3.54 15.17 -10.97
C LYS A 101 2.25 15.89 -11.38
N SER A 102 1.48 15.32 -12.30
CA SER A 102 0.19 15.87 -12.72
C SER A 102 -0.90 14.80 -12.69
N ILE A 103 -2.16 15.22 -12.76
CA ILE A 103 -3.34 14.36 -12.85
C ILE A 103 -3.25 13.45 -14.09
N GLN A 104 -2.67 13.95 -15.18
CA GLN A 104 -2.51 13.23 -16.43
C GLN A 104 -1.62 11.98 -16.30
N GLY A 105 -0.61 12.03 -15.43
CA GLY A 105 0.29 10.92 -15.13
C GLY A 105 -0.13 10.06 -13.92
N ALA A 106 -1.10 10.53 -13.11
CA ALA A 106 -1.48 9.84 -11.89
C ALA A 106 -2.03 8.44 -12.16
N GLY A 107 -1.48 7.43 -11.47
CA GLY A 107 -1.89 6.03 -11.60
C GLY A 107 -1.52 5.35 -12.91
N LYS A 108 -0.76 6.00 -13.79
CA LYS A 108 -0.37 5.47 -15.10
C LYS A 108 1.14 5.45 -15.24
N ARG A 109 1.65 4.48 -16.01
CA ARG A 109 3.02 4.53 -16.52
C ARG A 109 3.12 5.51 -17.69
N PRO A 110 4.29 6.09 -17.99
CA PRO A 110 4.44 6.97 -19.15
C PRO A 110 3.97 6.34 -20.47
N SER A 111 4.21 5.04 -20.68
CA SER A 111 3.74 4.30 -21.87
C SER A 111 2.23 4.09 -21.94
N GLU A 112 1.54 4.14 -20.82
CA GLU A 112 0.07 4.06 -20.76
C GLU A 112 -0.58 5.44 -20.95
N ALA A 113 0.10 6.49 -20.46
CA ALA A 113 -0.36 7.87 -20.59
C ALA A 113 -0.08 8.47 -21.98
N ASP A 114 0.95 7.96 -22.68
CA ASP A 114 1.35 8.36 -24.04
C ASP A 114 1.80 7.12 -24.83
N PRO A 115 0.88 6.26 -25.29
CA PRO A 115 1.19 5.02 -26.01
C PRO A 115 1.99 5.25 -27.28
N ASP A 116 1.64 6.30 -28.02
CA ASP A 116 2.25 6.63 -29.32
C ASP A 116 3.53 7.45 -29.18
N ARG A 117 3.91 7.85 -27.94
CA ARG A 117 5.07 8.70 -27.65
C ARG A 117 5.06 10.06 -28.36
N THR A 118 3.89 10.55 -28.66
CA THR A 118 3.69 11.82 -29.40
C THR A 118 3.41 13.00 -28.48
N LYS A 119 2.85 12.74 -27.30
CA LYS A 119 2.31 13.73 -26.38
C LYS A 119 3.35 14.32 -25.44
N PHE A 120 4.30 13.49 -24.98
CA PHE A 120 5.31 13.96 -24.02
C PHE A 120 6.67 14.19 -24.66
N ALA A 121 7.36 15.23 -24.17
CA ALA A 121 8.77 15.51 -24.47
C ALA A 121 9.65 15.10 -23.28
N LEU A 122 10.74 14.38 -23.57
CA LEU A 122 11.78 14.08 -22.59
C LEU A 122 12.72 15.29 -22.50
N VAL A 123 12.84 15.85 -21.30
CA VAL A 123 13.81 16.89 -20.99
C VAL A 123 14.75 16.34 -19.93
N TRP A 124 16.02 16.15 -20.33
CA TRP A 124 17.09 15.71 -19.43
C TRP A 124 18.26 16.68 -19.53
N PRO A 125 18.36 17.63 -18.58
CA PRO A 125 19.44 18.60 -18.63
C PRO A 125 20.82 17.93 -18.51
N LYS A 126 21.78 18.40 -19.28
CA LYS A 126 23.15 17.84 -19.29
C LYS A 126 23.78 17.97 -17.91
N GLY A 127 24.25 16.85 -17.35
CA GLY A 127 24.89 16.81 -16.03
C GLY A 127 23.93 16.63 -14.86
N GLU A 128 22.62 16.72 -15.07
CA GLU A 128 21.62 16.53 -14.02
C GLU A 128 21.33 15.03 -13.78
N LYS A 129 21.01 14.70 -12.51
CA LYS A 129 20.61 13.34 -12.09
C LYS A 129 19.12 13.09 -12.27
N THR A 130 18.36 14.12 -12.61
CA THR A 130 16.91 14.10 -12.78
C THR A 130 16.52 14.62 -14.14
N GLY A 131 15.47 14.02 -14.70
CA GLY A 131 14.83 14.48 -15.93
C GLY A 131 13.33 14.68 -15.73
N THR A 132 12.64 15.13 -16.75
CA THR A 132 11.19 15.27 -16.75
C THR A 132 10.58 14.78 -18.06
N LEU A 133 9.35 14.27 -18.00
CA LEU A 133 8.47 14.17 -19.14
C LEU A 133 7.46 15.32 -19.06
N ARG A 134 7.44 16.14 -20.08
CA ARG A 134 6.57 17.32 -20.16
C ARG A 134 5.54 17.13 -21.27
N ASP A 135 4.34 17.61 -21.03
CA ASP A 135 3.32 17.73 -22.07
C ASP A 135 3.81 18.75 -23.12
N LYS A 136 3.78 18.39 -24.40
CA LYS A 136 4.28 19.24 -25.49
C LYS A 136 3.42 20.46 -25.77
N GLU A 137 2.14 20.41 -25.43
CA GLU A 137 1.20 21.50 -25.67
C GLU A 137 1.20 22.53 -24.54
N THR A 138 1.24 22.03 -23.29
CA THR A 138 1.10 22.87 -22.09
C THR A 138 2.43 23.18 -21.41
N ASP A 139 3.51 22.46 -21.77
CA ASP A 139 4.81 22.45 -21.08
C ASP A 139 4.75 22.03 -19.60
N GLU A 140 3.62 21.46 -19.18
CA GLU A 140 3.42 20.95 -17.82
C GLU A 140 4.31 19.73 -17.55
N VAL A 141 4.92 19.65 -16.37
CA VAL A 141 5.66 18.45 -15.95
C VAL A 141 4.68 17.36 -15.57
N VAL A 142 4.61 16.33 -16.40
CA VAL A 142 3.74 15.17 -16.15
C VAL A 142 4.42 14.12 -15.27
N TYR A 143 5.71 13.87 -15.50
CA TYR A 143 6.53 12.96 -14.68
C TYR A 143 7.88 13.56 -14.35
N LEU A 144 8.30 13.33 -13.11
CA LEU A 144 9.71 13.51 -12.70
C LEU A 144 10.43 12.17 -12.89
N LEU A 145 11.59 12.20 -13.55
CA LEU A 145 12.44 11.04 -13.79
C LEU A 145 13.61 11.05 -12.84
N VAL A 146 13.75 10.02 -12.00
CA VAL A 146 14.82 9.92 -10.98
C VAL A 146 15.49 8.55 -11.02
N SER A 147 16.78 8.49 -10.69
CA SER A 147 17.53 7.23 -10.61
C SER A 147 17.16 6.37 -9.41
N LYS A 148 16.57 6.97 -8.38
CA LYS A 148 16.02 6.29 -7.19
C LYS A 148 14.99 7.18 -6.51
N ALA A 149 14.08 6.57 -5.77
CA ALA A 149 13.13 7.26 -4.91
C ALA A 149 13.22 6.70 -3.49
N THR A 150 13.28 7.58 -2.48
CA THR A 150 13.20 7.19 -1.07
C THR A 150 11.74 7.30 -0.64
N ILE A 151 11.20 6.21 -0.13
CA ILE A 151 9.87 6.15 0.48
C ILE A 151 10.07 6.29 1.99
N PRO A 152 9.52 7.32 2.63
CA PRO A 152 9.62 7.45 4.08
C PRO A 152 8.81 6.35 4.77
N GLU A 153 9.24 5.96 5.98
CA GLU A 153 8.46 5.10 6.85
C GLU A 153 7.13 5.78 7.22
N ASP A 154 6.04 5.01 7.17
CA ASP A 154 4.71 5.46 7.56
C ASP A 154 3.95 4.35 8.31
N LYS A 155 4.07 4.33 9.63
CA LYS A 155 3.37 3.37 10.50
C LYS A 155 1.86 3.56 10.53
N THR A 156 1.37 4.69 10.08
CA THR A 156 -0.09 4.98 10.02
C THR A 156 -0.81 4.27 8.87
N ILE A 157 -0.09 3.49 8.06
CA ILE A 157 -0.69 2.66 6.99
C ILE A 157 -1.56 1.56 7.56
N LEU A 158 -1.21 1.05 8.74
CA LEU A 158 -1.98 0.03 9.45
C LEU A 158 -2.62 0.62 10.70
N PRO A 159 -3.70 -0.01 11.22
CA PRO A 159 -4.18 0.28 12.55
C PRO A 159 -3.05 0.10 13.57
N THR A 160 -3.13 0.80 14.68
CA THR A 160 -2.22 0.58 15.82
C THR A 160 -2.40 -0.82 16.38
N GLU A 161 -1.38 -1.33 17.06
CA GLU A 161 -1.44 -2.63 17.72
C GLU A 161 -2.63 -2.72 18.68
N SER A 162 -2.88 -1.68 19.48
CA SER A 162 -4.01 -1.59 20.40
C SER A 162 -5.37 -1.62 19.68
N GLU A 163 -5.51 -0.99 18.51
CA GLU A 163 -6.73 -1.06 17.71
C GLU A 163 -6.95 -2.47 17.15
N MET A 164 -5.88 -3.16 16.74
CA MET A 164 -5.95 -4.53 16.26
C MET A 164 -6.29 -5.50 17.39
N GLU A 165 -5.66 -5.37 18.55
CA GLU A 165 -5.96 -6.16 19.75
C GLU A 165 -7.43 -5.98 20.17
N SER A 166 -7.90 -4.73 20.26
CA SER A 166 -9.29 -4.43 20.60
C SER A 166 -10.28 -5.06 19.60
N ALA A 167 -9.97 -5.00 18.31
CA ALA A 167 -10.82 -5.61 17.28
C ALA A 167 -10.84 -7.15 17.36
N GLY A 168 -9.70 -7.76 17.67
CA GLY A 168 -9.58 -9.19 17.89
C GLY A 168 -10.38 -9.64 19.12
N THR A 169 -10.18 -8.95 20.26
CA THR A 169 -10.90 -9.24 21.52
C THR A 169 -12.40 -9.09 21.37
N ALA A 170 -12.87 -7.99 20.80
CA ALA A 170 -14.32 -7.79 20.58
C ALA A 170 -14.94 -8.89 19.69
N ALA A 171 -14.18 -9.39 18.72
CA ALA A 171 -14.67 -10.48 17.86
C ALA A 171 -14.70 -11.84 18.59
N MET A 172 -13.79 -12.08 19.54
CA MET A 172 -13.84 -13.28 20.40
C MET A 172 -15.00 -13.22 21.39
N GLU A 173 -15.20 -12.06 22.06
CA GLU A 173 -16.30 -11.85 22.99
C GLU A 173 -17.68 -12.04 22.35
N ALA A 174 -17.80 -11.75 21.05
CA ALA A 174 -19.06 -11.92 20.31
C ALA A 174 -19.47 -13.37 20.07
N ILE A 175 -18.60 -14.35 20.31
CA ILE A 175 -18.87 -15.79 20.14
C ILE A 175 -18.87 -16.59 21.47
N LEU A 176 -18.53 -15.92 22.58
CA LEU A 176 -18.63 -16.47 23.95
C LEU A 176 -20.02 -16.27 24.53
#